data_b9ad494c6070fd1a94717a0317dcebda
#
_entry.id   b9ad494c6070fd1a94717a0317dcebda
#
_cell.length_a   1.000
_cell.length_b   1.000
_cell.length_c   1.000
_cell.angle_alpha   90.00
_cell.angle_beta   90.00
_cell.angle_gamma   90.00
#
_symmetry.space_group_name_H-M   'P 1'
#
loop_
_entity.id
_entity.type
_entity.pdbx_description
1 polymer ?
#
loop_
_entity_poly.entity_id
_entity_poly.type
_entity_poly.pdbx_seq_one_letter_code
_entity_poly.pdbx_strand_id
1 'polypeptide(L)'
;MSLPSTRVEHAGVGTIGAGELVTAPEAERTALIGGGRIGILGGTFDPPHIGHLWLATLAADALGLSRVLLMPAARPPHKGAQPVSNAADRVMMTRLAIAADPLFDLSLIEMEREGPSYTVDSLVELRASLDDSETLVLIMAADSLAEIGSWREPDRLLELAEWAVGPRPGWPLPDRGALHERYGEAAARIHLLEGPSLDLSSSEIRRRVAAGRSIRYLVPRAVEELIVDRGLYHQP
;
A
#
# COMPACT_ATOMS: atom_id res chain seq x y z
N MET A 1 38.60 24.71 -38.63
CA MET A 1 37.17 24.96 -38.45
C MET A 1 36.77 24.39 -37.11
N SER A 2 36.79 25.23 -36.08
CA SER A 2 36.53 24.85 -34.68
C SER A 2 35.05 25.04 -34.37
N LEU A 3 34.41 24.04 -33.78
CA LEU A 3 33.05 24.12 -33.30
C LEU A 3 33.00 24.80 -31.91
N PRO A 4 32.00 25.61 -31.59
CA PRO A 4 31.92 26.29 -30.31
C PRO A 4 31.37 25.36 -29.22
N SER A 5 32.04 25.38 -28.06
CA SER A 5 31.64 24.75 -26.81
C SER A 5 30.47 25.50 -26.19
N THR A 6 29.33 24.86 -26.06
CA THR A 6 28.16 25.39 -25.35
C THR A 6 28.23 24.98 -23.89
N ARG A 7 28.49 25.95 -23.03
CA ARG A 7 28.49 25.80 -21.57
C ARG A 7 27.01 25.72 -21.09
N VAL A 8 26.64 24.61 -20.50
CA VAL A 8 25.33 24.48 -19.82
C VAL A 8 25.49 25.03 -18.39
N GLU A 9 24.84 26.16 -18.10
CA GLU A 9 24.74 26.68 -16.75
C GLU A 9 23.80 25.83 -15.92
N HIS A 10 24.32 25.29 -14.83
CA HIS A 10 23.50 24.65 -13.80
C HIS A 10 22.76 25.71 -12.99
N ALA A 11 21.47 25.81 -13.15
CA ALA A 11 20.59 26.59 -12.27
C ALA A 11 20.63 25.97 -10.86
N GLY A 12 20.88 26.82 -9.86
CA GLY A 12 21.07 26.44 -8.47
C GLY A 12 19.85 25.76 -7.87
N VAL A 13 20.09 24.65 -7.20
CA VAL A 13 19.10 23.96 -6.34
C VAL A 13 18.92 24.80 -5.09
N GLY A 14 17.76 25.43 -4.96
CA GLY A 14 17.38 26.15 -3.76
C GLY A 14 17.22 25.17 -2.58
N THR A 15 17.83 25.51 -1.47
CA THR A 15 17.74 24.80 -0.19
C THR A 15 16.29 24.89 0.32
N ILE A 16 15.57 23.78 0.35
CA ILE A 16 14.23 23.72 0.96
C ILE A 16 14.42 23.63 2.48
N GLY A 17 14.03 24.70 3.18
CA GLY A 17 14.08 24.79 4.64
C GLY A 17 13.16 23.74 5.28
N ALA A 18 13.64 23.15 6.38
CA ALA A 18 12.83 22.30 7.26
C ALA A 18 11.76 23.17 7.95
N GLY A 19 10.49 22.96 7.62
CA GLY A 19 9.37 23.56 8.34
C GLY A 19 8.23 24.01 7.42
N GLU A 20 7.36 23.05 7.15
CA GLU A 20 5.92 23.23 7.09
C GLU A 20 5.33 21.96 6.49
N LEU A 21 4.63 21.20 7.32
CA LEU A 21 3.72 20.15 6.86
C LEU A 21 2.63 20.85 6.05
N VAL A 22 2.76 20.87 4.74
CA VAL A 22 1.68 21.28 3.85
C VAL A 22 0.60 20.20 3.96
N THR A 23 -0.34 20.44 4.87
CA THR A 23 -1.63 19.75 4.83
C THR A 23 -2.32 20.20 3.55
N ALA A 24 -2.66 19.25 2.67
CA ALA A 24 -3.50 19.53 1.52
C ALA A 24 -4.77 20.25 2.01
N PRO A 25 -5.22 21.32 1.31
CA PRO A 25 -6.38 22.09 1.74
C PRO A 25 -7.60 21.19 1.81
N GLU A 26 -8.35 21.32 2.90
CA GLU A 26 -9.60 20.59 3.21
C GLU A 26 -10.66 20.69 2.09
N ALA A 27 -10.52 21.66 1.20
CA ALA A 27 -11.40 21.88 0.05
C ALA A 27 -11.24 20.85 -1.10
N GLU A 28 -10.09 20.15 -1.21
CA GLU A 28 -9.91 19.10 -2.23
C GLU A 28 -10.47 17.74 -1.79
N ARG A 29 -10.84 17.58 -0.52
CA ARG A 29 -11.45 16.37 0.03
C ARG A 29 -12.94 16.23 -0.29
N THR A 30 -13.59 17.27 -0.80
CA THR A 30 -15.06 17.36 -0.92
C THR A 30 -15.62 17.00 -2.30
N ALA A 31 -14.85 16.49 -3.24
CA ALA A 31 -15.28 16.32 -4.63
C ALA A 31 -15.48 14.85 -5.06
N LEU A 32 -16.02 13.99 -4.21
CA LEU A 32 -16.59 12.70 -4.65
C LEU A 32 -17.92 12.46 -3.93
N ILE A 33 -18.92 13.26 -4.23
CA ILE A 33 -20.30 13.02 -3.85
C ILE A 33 -20.86 11.93 -4.78
N GLY A 34 -21.02 10.72 -4.26
CA GLY A 34 -21.78 9.64 -4.89
C GLY A 34 -21.11 8.28 -4.74
N GLY A 35 -21.60 7.46 -3.82
CA GLY A 35 -21.46 6.01 -3.68
C GLY A 35 -20.26 5.33 -4.36
N GLY A 36 -19.03 5.68 -3.99
CA GLY A 36 -17.82 5.14 -4.61
C GLY A 36 -17.32 3.89 -3.91
N ARG A 37 -16.57 3.05 -4.65
CA ARG A 37 -15.80 1.94 -4.04
C ARG A 37 -14.42 2.43 -3.65
N ILE A 38 -14.05 2.23 -2.38
CA ILE A 38 -12.78 2.66 -1.82
C ILE A 38 -11.93 1.43 -1.51
N GLY A 39 -10.78 1.32 -2.20
CA GLY A 39 -9.80 0.28 -1.94
C GLY A 39 -9.01 0.56 -0.65
N ILE A 40 -8.75 -0.49 0.14
CA ILE A 40 -7.90 -0.44 1.32
C ILE A 40 -6.77 -1.45 1.13
N LEU A 41 -5.56 -0.97 1.00
CA LEU A 41 -4.36 -1.80 0.95
C LEU A 41 -3.56 -1.61 2.24
N GLY A 42 -3.74 -2.53 3.19
CA GLY A 42 -2.94 -2.58 4.41
C GLY A 42 -1.57 -3.21 4.16
N GLY A 43 -0.56 -2.76 4.88
CA GLY A 43 0.75 -3.36 4.78
C GLY A 43 1.78 -2.75 5.72
N THR A 44 2.90 -3.42 5.90
CA THR A 44 4.02 -2.84 6.67
C THR A 44 4.71 -1.73 5.87
N PHE A 45 4.74 -1.86 4.52
CA PHE A 45 5.41 -0.94 3.58
C PHE A 45 6.84 -0.59 4.00
N ASP A 46 7.67 -1.62 4.14
CA ASP A 46 9.04 -1.53 4.65
C ASP A 46 10.08 -2.15 3.69
N PRO A 47 10.31 -1.54 2.50
CA PRO A 47 9.63 -0.39 1.92
C PRO A 47 8.37 -0.76 1.11
N PRO A 48 7.52 0.22 0.73
CA PRO A 48 6.56 0.07 -0.36
C PRO A 48 7.30 -0.16 -1.67
N HIS A 49 6.70 -0.95 -2.56
CA HIS A 49 7.33 -1.32 -3.83
C HIS A 49 6.31 -1.42 -4.96
N ILE A 50 6.80 -1.55 -6.20
CA ILE A 50 5.93 -1.61 -7.38
C ILE A 50 4.91 -2.74 -7.32
N GLY A 51 5.19 -3.85 -6.63
CA GLY A 51 4.22 -4.94 -6.44
C GLY A 51 2.99 -4.53 -5.62
N HIS A 52 3.14 -3.64 -4.62
CA HIS A 52 2.01 -3.11 -3.87
C HIS A 52 1.16 -2.18 -4.76
N LEU A 53 1.81 -1.25 -5.49
CA LEU A 53 1.12 -0.31 -6.36
C LEU A 53 0.40 -1.03 -7.50
N TRP A 54 1.07 -2.02 -8.10
CA TRP A 54 0.48 -2.86 -9.14
C TRP A 54 -0.78 -3.58 -8.66
N LEU A 55 -0.72 -4.23 -7.49
CA LEU A 55 -1.88 -4.91 -6.91
C LEU A 55 -3.06 -3.95 -6.69
N ALA A 56 -2.77 -2.76 -6.18
CA ALA A 56 -3.77 -1.72 -5.95
C ALA A 56 -4.39 -1.20 -7.26
N THR A 57 -3.56 -0.94 -8.29
CA THR A 57 -4.02 -0.54 -9.63
C THR A 57 -4.88 -1.63 -10.25
N LEU A 58 -4.45 -2.90 -10.18
CA LEU A 58 -5.21 -4.02 -10.71
C LEU A 58 -6.60 -4.12 -10.07
N ALA A 59 -6.70 -3.90 -8.75
CA ALA A 59 -7.98 -3.87 -8.05
C ALA A 59 -8.83 -2.67 -8.48
N ALA A 60 -8.22 -1.50 -8.64
CA ALA A 60 -8.91 -0.29 -9.06
C ALA A 60 -9.52 -0.44 -10.46
N ASP A 61 -8.74 -0.96 -11.41
CA ASP A 61 -9.20 -1.20 -12.78
C ASP A 61 -10.33 -2.24 -12.84
N ALA A 62 -10.17 -3.35 -12.11
CA ALA A 62 -11.13 -4.44 -12.14
C ALA A 62 -12.47 -4.11 -11.48
N LEU A 63 -12.47 -3.27 -10.43
CA LEU A 63 -13.63 -3.01 -9.60
C LEU A 63 -14.14 -1.56 -9.69
N GLY A 64 -13.51 -0.70 -10.49
CA GLY A 64 -13.88 0.70 -10.62
C GLY A 64 -13.72 1.46 -9.32
N LEU A 65 -12.58 1.28 -8.61
CA LEU A 65 -12.35 1.98 -7.37
C LEU A 65 -12.14 3.48 -7.62
N SER A 66 -12.81 4.32 -6.84
CA SER A 66 -12.69 5.78 -6.94
C SER A 66 -11.38 6.29 -6.34
N ARG A 67 -10.86 5.58 -5.34
CA ARG A 67 -9.56 5.83 -4.68
C ARG A 67 -9.06 4.56 -3.99
N VAL A 68 -7.77 4.52 -3.69
CA VAL A 68 -7.15 3.46 -2.90
C VAL A 68 -6.36 4.06 -1.74
N LEU A 69 -6.71 3.69 -0.52
CA LEU A 69 -6.00 4.07 0.69
C LEU A 69 -4.89 3.07 0.98
N LEU A 70 -3.63 3.50 0.93
CA LEU A 70 -2.52 2.74 1.49
C LEU A 70 -2.48 2.99 2.99
N MET A 71 -2.54 1.93 3.77
CA MET A 71 -2.64 1.98 5.24
C MET A 71 -1.42 1.29 5.88
N PRO A 72 -0.36 2.05 6.21
CA PRO A 72 0.82 1.49 6.87
C PRO A 72 0.47 0.99 8.28
N ALA A 73 0.84 -0.28 8.57
CA ALA A 73 0.64 -0.85 9.89
C ALA A 73 1.56 -0.21 10.93
N ALA A 74 1.02 0.29 12.04
CA ALA A 74 1.82 0.83 13.14
C ALA A 74 2.61 -0.29 13.83
N ARG A 75 1.91 -1.32 14.27
CA ARG A 75 2.46 -2.50 14.96
C ARG A 75 1.89 -3.78 14.34
N PRO A 76 2.49 -4.31 13.23
CA PRO A 76 2.01 -5.51 12.57
C PRO A 76 1.96 -6.71 13.54
N PRO A 77 0.79 -7.37 13.76
CA PRO A 77 0.67 -8.43 14.74
C PRO A 77 1.39 -9.73 14.34
N HIS A 78 1.56 -9.96 13.04
CA HIS A 78 2.11 -11.21 12.49
C HIS A 78 3.61 -11.17 12.18
N LYS A 79 4.27 -10.02 12.34
CA LYS A 79 5.72 -9.93 12.14
C LYS A 79 6.41 -10.05 13.49
N GLY A 80 6.85 -11.29 13.81
CA GLY A 80 7.75 -11.55 14.94
C GLY A 80 8.99 -10.63 14.93
N ALA A 81 9.97 -10.85 15.81
CA ALA A 81 11.10 -9.98 16.12
C ALA A 81 12.03 -9.56 14.95
N GLN A 82 11.55 -9.46 13.71
CA GLN A 82 12.34 -8.91 12.61
C GLN A 82 12.46 -7.38 12.73
N PRO A 83 13.67 -6.84 12.59
CA PRO A 83 13.85 -5.39 12.60
C PRO A 83 13.06 -4.77 11.44
N VAL A 84 12.16 -3.89 11.78
CA VAL A 84 11.33 -3.12 10.85
C VAL A 84 11.76 -1.68 10.99
N SER A 85 11.82 -0.93 9.88
CA SER A 85 12.10 0.51 9.94
C SER A 85 11.07 1.19 10.85
N ASN A 86 11.48 2.29 11.47
CA ASN A 86 10.56 3.05 12.32
C ASN A 86 9.31 3.49 11.56
N ALA A 87 8.23 3.76 12.28
CA ALA A 87 6.94 4.09 11.69
C ALA A 87 7.00 5.36 10.82
N ALA A 88 7.77 6.37 11.23
CA ALA A 88 7.90 7.63 10.48
C ALA A 88 8.55 7.44 9.11
N ASP A 89 9.59 6.59 9.02
CA ASP A 89 10.23 6.28 7.73
C ASP A 89 9.28 5.51 6.81
N ARG A 90 8.50 4.55 7.34
CA ARG A 90 7.55 3.78 6.56
C ARG A 90 6.40 4.64 6.02
N VAL A 91 5.88 5.55 6.85
CA VAL A 91 4.88 6.55 6.43
C VAL A 91 5.44 7.45 5.34
N MET A 92 6.66 7.97 5.51
CA MET A 92 7.30 8.84 4.53
C MET A 92 7.52 8.09 3.20
N MET A 93 8.06 6.86 3.24
CA MET A 93 8.21 6.03 2.04
C MET A 93 6.89 5.77 1.34
N THR A 94 5.81 5.49 2.09
CA THR A 94 4.49 5.25 1.51
C THR A 94 3.94 6.51 0.86
N ARG A 95 4.06 7.66 1.51
CA ARG A 95 3.66 8.96 0.95
C ARG A 95 4.39 9.26 -0.35
N LEU A 96 5.71 9.07 -0.38
CA LEU A 96 6.54 9.26 -1.58
C LEU A 96 6.18 8.27 -2.69
N ALA A 97 5.80 7.05 -2.34
CA ALA A 97 5.45 6.03 -3.32
C ALA A 97 4.20 6.38 -4.14
N ILE A 98 3.26 7.10 -3.53
CA ILE A 98 1.94 7.39 -4.11
C ILE A 98 1.78 8.84 -4.58
N ALA A 99 2.75 9.71 -4.33
CA ALA A 99 2.63 11.16 -4.53
C ALA A 99 2.31 11.60 -5.97
N ALA A 100 2.58 10.76 -6.97
CA ALA A 100 2.42 11.10 -8.38
C ALA A 100 1.07 10.65 -8.98
N ASP A 101 0.25 9.92 -8.24
CA ASP A 101 -0.98 9.33 -8.76
C ASP A 101 -2.18 9.68 -7.87
N PRO A 102 -3.17 10.45 -8.37
CA PRO A 102 -4.34 10.89 -7.61
C PRO A 102 -5.30 9.74 -7.23
N LEU A 103 -5.14 8.55 -7.79
CA LEU A 103 -5.88 7.36 -7.37
C LEU A 103 -5.57 6.98 -5.93
N PHE A 104 -4.35 7.25 -5.47
CA PHE A 104 -3.86 6.80 -4.18
C PHE A 104 -3.91 7.89 -3.12
N ASP A 105 -4.26 7.48 -1.90
CA ASP A 105 -4.15 8.34 -0.71
C ASP A 105 -3.55 7.54 0.46
N LEU A 106 -3.11 8.23 1.49
CA LEU A 106 -2.46 7.66 2.66
C LEU A 106 -3.41 7.71 3.87
N SER A 107 -3.73 6.54 4.42
CA SER A 107 -4.46 6.47 5.69
C SER A 107 -3.49 6.27 6.85
N LEU A 108 -3.56 7.13 7.85
CA LEU A 108 -2.74 7.06 9.07
C LEU A 108 -3.52 6.48 10.28
N ILE A 109 -4.71 5.96 10.06
CA ILE A 109 -5.62 5.48 11.12
C ILE A 109 -4.96 4.47 12.07
N GLU A 110 -4.11 3.58 11.56
CA GLU A 110 -3.35 2.64 12.41
C GLU A 110 -2.17 3.28 13.13
N MET A 111 -1.62 4.39 12.61
CA MET A 111 -0.55 5.13 13.26
C MET A 111 -1.04 5.96 14.45
N GLU A 112 -2.30 6.36 14.42
CA GLU A 112 -2.95 7.18 15.45
C GLU A 112 -3.54 6.32 16.58
N ARG A 113 -3.70 5.01 16.35
CA ARG A 113 -4.26 4.07 17.32
C ARG A 113 -3.17 3.37 18.13
N GLU A 114 -3.37 3.27 19.45
CA GLU A 114 -2.51 2.47 20.32
C GLU A 114 -2.74 0.96 20.13
N GLY A 115 -1.68 0.17 20.31
CA GLY A 115 -1.75 -1.28 20.28
C GLY A 115 -1.44 -1.91 18.91
N PRO A 116 -1.75 -3.21 18.72
CA PRO A 116 -1.54 -3.92 17.47
C PRO A 116 -2.47 -3.44 16.36
N SER A 117 -1.97 -3.43 15.12
CA SER A 117 -2.72 -3.04 13.92
C SER A 117 -3.55 -4.22 13.41
N TYR A 118 -4.76 -4.37 13.92
CA TYR A 118 -5.70 -5.36 13.39
C TYR A 118 -6.58 -4.76 12.30
N THR A 119 -6.63 -5.41 11.14
CA THR A 119 -7.39 -4.92 9.97
C THR A 119 -8.89 -4.73 10.28
N VAL A 120 -9.48 -5.61 11.09
CA VAL A 120 -10.90 -5.49 11.48
C VAL A 120 -11.18 -4.18 12.21
N ASP A 121 -10.32 -3.79 13.15
CA ASP A 121 -10.46 -2.55 13.90
C ASP A 121 -10.35 -1.33 12.98
N SER A 122 -9.43 -1.38 12.00
CA SER A 122 -9.23 -0.33 11.01
C SER A 122 -10.40 -0.20 10.05
N LEU A 123 -11.00 -1.33 9.60
CA LEU A 123 -12.20 -1.28 8.76
C LEU A 123 -13.42 -0.75 9.51
N VAL A 124 -13.60 -1.08 10.80
CA VAL A 124 -14.68 -0.53 11.65
C VAL A 124 -14.55 1.00 11.74
N GLU A 125 -13.35 1.49 12.01
CA GLU A 125 -13.07 2.91 12.15
C GLU A 125 -13.25 3.67 10.82
N LEU A 126 -12.74 3.10 9.72
CA LEU A 126 -12.96 3.66 8.38
C LEU A 126 -14.45 3.70 8.03
N ARG A 127 -15.20 2.62 8.30
CA ARG A 127 -16.64 2.58 8.03
C ARG A 127 -17.40 3.68 8.78
N ALA A 128 -17.02 3.96 10.01
CA ALA A 128 -17.64 5.03 10.82
C ALA A 128 -17.35 6.44 10.29
N SER A 129 -16.31 6.62 9.46
CA SER A 129 -15.92 7.92 8.89
C SER A 129 -16.41 8.14 7.46
N LEU A 130 -17.05 7.13 6.85
CA LEU A 130 -17.50 7.14 5.46
C LEU A 130 -19.02 7.21 5.36
N ASP A 131 -19.51 7.71 4.23
CA ASP A 131 -20.94 7.71 3.93
C ASP A 131 -21.46 6.26 3.73
N ASP A 132 -22.72 6.02 4.06
CA ASP A 132 -23.36 4.70 3.88
C ASP A 132 -23.40 4.21 2.42
N SER A 133 -23.32 5.15 1.47
CA SER A 133 -23.25 4.86 0.04
C SER A 133 -21.87 4.39 -0.45
N GLU A 134 -20.82 4.53 0.36
CA GLU A 134 -19.47 4.10 -0.01
C GLU A 134 -19.23 2.63 0.39
N THR A 135 -18.59 1.88 -0.49
CA THR A 135 -18.22 0.47 -0.28
C THR A 135 -16.74 0.34 -0.04
N LEU A 136 -16.35 -0.27 1.08
CA LEU A 136 -14.95 -0.63 1.33
C LEU A 136 -14.58 -1.90 0.57
N VAL A 137 -13.40 -1.91 -0.04
CA VAL A 137 -12.81 -3.05 -0.73
C VAL A 137 -11.44 -3.34 -0.14
N LEU A 138 -11.31 -4.41 0.64
CA LEU A 138 -10.02 -4.85 1.19
C LEU A 138 -9.20 -5.53 0.10
N ILE A 139 -8.08 -4.92 -0.26
CA ILE A 139 -7.17 -5.42 -1.29
C ILE A 139 -6.11 -6.28 -0.62
N MET A 140 -5.94 -7.50 -1.11
CA MET A 140 -4.92 -8.44 -0.60
C MET A 140 -4.39 -9.34 -1.72
N ALA A 141 -3.22 -9.95 -1.51
CA ALA A 141 -2.71 -10.97 -2.41
C ALA A 141 -3.12 -12.38 -1.93
N ALA A 142 -2.95 -13.38 -2.79
CA ALA A 142 -3.41 -14.76 -2.55
C ALA A 142 -2.78 -15.40 -1.30
N ASP A 143 -1.54 -15.05 -0.94
CA ASP A 143 -0.89 -15.50 0.30
C ASP A 143 -1.65 -15.00 1.54
N SER A 144 -2.09 -13.74 1.54
CA SER A 144 -2.89 -13.18 2.63
C SER A 144 -4.27 -13.83 2.75
N LEU A 145 -4.92 -14.14 1.61
CA LEU A 145 -6.17 -14.90 1.62
C LEU A 145 -6.00 -16.31 2.21
N ALA A 146 -4.90 -16.98 1.88
CA ALA A 146 -4.61 -18.31 2.45
C ALA A 146 -4.44 -18.26 3.97
N GLU A 147 -3.88 -17.18 4.50
CA GLU A 147 -3.63 -16.96 5.91
C GLU A 147 -4.78 -16.24 6.64
N ILE A 148 -5.84 -15.83 5.95
CA ILE A 148 -6.91 -14.99 6.49
C ILE A 148 -7.57 -15.59 7.75
N GLY A 149 -7.63 -16.92 7.86
CA GLY A 149 -8.16 -17.61 9.03
C GLY A 149 -7.36 -17.38 10.32
N SER A 150 -6.11 -16.89 10.21
CA SER A 150 -5.27 -16.50 11.36
C SER A 150 -5.46 -15.04 11.77
N TRP A 151 -6.18 -14.25 10.97
CA TRP A 151 -6.45 -12.85 11.26
C TRP A 151 -7.52 -12.74 12.37
N ARG A 152 -7.54 -11.59 13.02
CA ARG A 152 -8.55 -11.33 14.04
C ARG A 152 -9.94 -11.15 13.41
N GLU A 153 -10.92 -11.88 13.86
CA GLU A 153 -12.32 -11.83 13.41
C GLU A 153 -12.46 -11.92 11.88
N PRO A 154 -11.98 -13.01 11.23
CA PRO A 154 -11.89 -13.07 9.77
C PRO A 154 -13.25 -12.99 9.09
N ASP A 155 -14.31 -13.55 9.68
CA ASP A 155 -15.66 -13.50 9.11
C ASP A 155 -16.20 -12.06 9.10
N ARG A 156 -15.90 -11.28 10.15
CA ARG A 156 -16.31 -9.89 10.23
C ARG A 156 -15.63 -9.01 9.20
N LEU A 157 -14.42 -9.34 8.76
CA LEU A 157 -13.76 -8.62 7.67
C LEU A 157 -14.59 -8.63 6.39
N LEU A 158 -15.21 -9.78 6.06
CA LEU A 158 -16.05 -9.91 4.87
C LEU A 158 -17.44 -9.24 5.03
N GLU A 159 -17.89 -9.06 6.27
CA GLU A 159 -19.08 -8.25 6.56
C GLU A 159 -18.81 -6.75 6.37
N LEU A 160 -17.61 -6.27 6.72
CA LEU A 160 -17.22 -4.86 6.68
C LEU A 160 -16.80 -4.38 5.30
N ALA A 161 -16.16 -5.24 4.50
CA ALA A 161 -15.60 -4.90 3.20
C ALA A 161 -15.78 -6.04 2.19
N GLU A 162 -15.91 -5.72 0.91
CA GLU A 162 -15.65 -6.68 -0.16
C GLU A 162 -14.15 -6.98 -0.21
N TRP A 163 -13.77 -8.12 -0.79
CA TRP A 163 -12.36 -8.48 -0.91
C TRP A 163 -11.92 -8.52 -2.37
N ALA A 164 -10.83 -7.84 -2.69
CA ALA A 164 -10.14 -7.93 -3.97
C ALA A 164 -8.84 -8.73 -3.77
N VAL A 165 -8.78 -9.92 -4.37
CA VAL A 165 -7.66 -10.85 -4.14
C VAL A 165 -6.86 -10.98 -5.43
N GLY A 166 -5.63 -10.44 -5.43
CA GLY A 166 -4.73 -10.51 -6.57
C GLY A 166 -3.82 -11.73 -6.56
N PRO A 167 -3.26 -12.09 -7.73
CA PRO A 167 -2.36 -13.22 -7.87
C PRO A 167 -1.04 -13.00 -7.13
N ARG A 168 -0.49 -14.09 -6.57
CA ARG A 168 0.80 -14.11 -5.90
C ARG A 168 1.58 -15.36 -6.34
N PRO A 169 2.86 -15.23 -6.79
CA PRO A 169 3.66 -16.38 -7.17
C PRO A 169 3.75 -17.40 -6.02
N GLY A 170 3.52 -18.68 -6.35
CA GLY A 170 3.53 -19.78 -5.40
C GLY A 170 2.24 -19.95 -4.57
N TRP A 171 1.25 -19.08 -4.74
CA TRP A 171 -0.03 -19.12 -4.05
C TRP A 171 -1.18 -19.13 -5.07
N PRO A 172 -1.75 -20.31 -5.38
CA PRO A 172 -2.86 -20.39 -6.31
C PRO A 172 -4.11 -19.70 -5.74
N LEU A 173 -4.82 -18.98 -6.59
CA LEU A 173 -6.14 -18.48 -6.24
C LEU A 173 -7.12 -19.65 -6.13
N PRO A 174 -8.02 -19.67 -5.13
CA PRO A 174 -9.07 -20.67 -5.02
C PRO A 174 -10.05 -20.51 -6.20
N ASP A 175 -10.70 -21.59 -6.57
CA ASP A 175 -11.83 -21.51 -7.50
C ASP A 175 -13.12 -21.02 -6.79
N ARG A 176 -14.14 -20.72 -7.58
CA ARG A 176 -15.42 -20.22 -7.04
C ARG A 176 -16.14 -21.25 -6.16
N GLY A 177 -15.96 -22.56 -6.43
CA GLY A 177 -16.54 -23.64 -5.64
C GLY A 177 -15.94 -23.68 -4.24
N ALA A 178 -14.62 -23.62 -4.14
CA ALA A 178 -13.90 -23.58 -2.86
C ALA A 178 -14.26 -22.34 -2.03
N LEU A 179 -14.44 -21.18 -2.68
CA LEU A 179 -14.90 -19.97 -1.99
C LEU A 179 -16.32 -20.12 -1.47
N HIS A 180 -17.22 -20.69 -2.27
CA HIS A 180 -18.61 -20.92 -1.83
C HIS A 180 -18.69 -21.94 -0.68
N GLU A 181 -17.90 -23.01 -0.74
CA GLU A 181 -17.83 -24.01 0.34
C GLU A 181 -17.40 -23.36 1.67
N ARG A 182 -16.44 -22.44 1.62
CA ARG A 182 -15.88 -21.79 2.82
C ARG A 182 -16.74 -20.64 3.35
N TYR A 183 -17.31 -19.81 2.46
CA TYR A 183 -17.94 -18.53 2.82
C TYR A 183 -19.43 -18.48 2.48
N GLY A 184 -20.00 -19.52 1.87
CA GLY A 184 -21.40 -19.55 1.45
C GLY A 184 -21.74 -18.40 0.50
N GLU A 185 -22.88 -17.76 0.70
CA GLU A 185 -23.33 -16.61 -0.11
C GLU A 185 -22.38 -15.40 -0.02
N ALA A 186 -21.65 -15.24 1.07
CA ALA A 186 -20.68 -14.16 1.22
C ALA A 186 -19.50 -14.26 0.23
N ALA A 187 -19.28 -15.44 -0.39
CA ALA A 187 -18.30 -15.63 -1.45
C ALA A 187 -18.52 -14.69 -2.66
N ALA A 188 -19.77 -14.23 -2.87
CA ALA A 188 -20.09 -13.25 -3.92
C ALA A 188 -19.38 -11.91 -3.72
N ARG A 189 -18.95 -11.59 -2.50
CA ARG A 189 -18.21 -10.38 -2.14
C ARG A 189 -16.68 -10.53 -2.28
N ILE A 190 -16.19 -11.68 -2.76
CA ILE A 190 -14.77 -11.95 -2.98
C ILE A 190 -14.50 -11.92 -4.49
N HIS A 191 -13.71 -10.95 -4.91
CA HIS A 191 -13.32 -10.72 -6.29
C HIS A 191 -11.91 -11.25 -6.53
N LEU A 192 -11.78 -12.29 -7.35
CA LEU A 192 -10.48 -12.79 -7.78
C LEU A 192 -10.00 -11.97 -8.97
N LEU A 193 -8.87 -11.30 -8.81
CA LEU A 193 -8.31 -10.43 -9.83
C LEU A 193 -7.45 -11.23 -10.81
N GLU A 194 -7.63 -10.97 -12.09
CA GLU A 194 -6.81 -11.54 -13.15
C GLU A 194 -5.72 -10.55 -13.56
N GLY A 195 -4.50 -11.03 -13.73
CA GLY A 195 -3.38 -10.19 -14.16
C GLY A 195 -2.02 -10.83 -13.88
N PRO A 196 -0.94 -10.22 -14.36
CA PRO A 196 0.41 -10.71 -14.09
C PRO A 196 0.74 -10.55 -12.59
N SER A 197 1.34 -11.59 -12.04
CA SER A 197 1.88 -11.57 -10.68
C SER A 197 3.32 -11.08 -10.67
N LEU A 198 3.69 -10.28 -9.70
CA LEU A 198 5.06 -9.82 -9.49
C LEU A 198 5.67 -10.57 -8.31
N ASP A 199 6.79 -11.28 -8.58
CA ASP A 199 7.58 -11.93 -7.52
C ASP A 199 8.52 -10.91 -6.87
N LEU A 200 7.94 -10.04 -6.07
CA LEU A 200 8.66 -8.98 -5.37
C LEU A 200 8.16 -8.86 -3.93
N SER A 201 9.09 -8.66 -3.00
CA SER A 201 8.78 -8.44 -1.59
C SER A 201 9.68 -7.37 -0.98
N SER A 202 9.18 -6.71 0.08
CA SER A 202 9.99 -5.76 0.85
C SER A 202 11.24 -6.42 1.43
N SER A 203 11.17 -7.69 1.83
CA SER A 203 12.33 -8.45 2.34
C SER A 203 13.41 -8.63 1.28
N GLU A 204 13.04 -8.92 0.03
CA GLU A 204 14.00 -8.98 -1.08
C GLU A 204 14.66 -7.62 -1.32
N ILE A 205 13.89 -6.53 -1.27
CA ILE A 205 14.44 -5.18 -1.44
C ILE A 205 15.44 -4.86 -0.34
N ARG A 206 15.10 -5.11 0.94
CA ARG A 206 16.03 -4.89 2.05
C ARG A 206 17.31 -5.72 1.92
N ARG A 207 17.19 -6.99 1.50
CA ARG A 207 18.35 -7.87 1.24
C ARG A 207 19.23 -7.34 0.11
N ARG A 208 18.63 -6.77 -0.94
CA ARG A 208 19.38 -6.15 -2.05
C ARG A 208 20.16 -4.92 -1.59
N VAL A 209 19.53 -4.04 -0.81
CA VAL A 209 20.19 -2.85 -0.25
C VAL A 209 21.36 -3.28 0.65
N ALA A 210 21.13 -4.19 1.59
CA ALA A 210 22.18 -4.73 2.48
C ALA A 210 23.37 -5.34 1.70
N ALA A 211 23.12 -5.88 0.51
CA ALA A 211 24.13 -6.43 -0.38
C ALA A 211 24.73 -5.42 -1.37
N GLY A 212 24.42 -4.13 -1.25
CA GLY A 212 24.87 -3.07 -2.18
C GLY A 212 24.32 -3.22 -3.60
N ARG A 213 23.22 -3.95 -3.79
CA ARG A 213 22.59 -4.17 -5.11
C ARG A 213 21.54 -3.10 -5.39
N SER A 214 21.42 -2.71 -6.67
CA SER A 214 20.41 -1.75 -7.09
C SER A 214 18.98 -2.24 -6.80
N ILE A 215 18.15 -1.31 -6.33
CA ILE A 215 16.70 -1.48 -6.16
C ILE A 215 15.91 -0.61 -7.16
N ARG A 216 16.61 0.00 -8.11
CA ARG A 216 16.00 0.81 -9.17
C ARG A 216 14.93 0.02 -9.91
N TYR A 217 13.80 0.64 -10.17
CA TYR A 217 12.60 0.05 -10.78
C TYR A 217 11.88 -1.03 -9.95
N LEU A 218 12.36 -1.34 -8.75
CA LEU A 218 11.65 -2.21 -7.80
C LEU A 218 10.81 -1.39 -6.82
N VAL A 219 11.22 -0.16 -6.59
CA VAL A 219 10.50 0.85 -5.81
C VAL A 219 10.35 2.13 -6.65
N PRO A 220 9.38 3.01 -6.34
CA PRO A 220 9.36 4.36 -6.90
C PRO A 220 10.66 5.10 -6.62
N ARG A 221 11.07 5.97 -7.57
CA ARG A 221 12.35 6.67 -7.49
C ARG A 221 12.52 7.45 -6.18
N ALA A 222 11.50 8.18 -5.76
CA ALA A 222 11.56 8.96 -4.51
C ALA A 222 11.74 8.08 -3.26
N VAL A 223 11.25 6.83 -3.29
CA VAL A 223 11.49 5.85 -2.21
C VAL A 223 12.93 5.36 -2.25
N GLU A 224 13.50 5.07 -3.44
CA GLU A 224 14.92 4.71 -3.60
C GLU A 224 15.82 5.82 -3.03
N GLU A 225 15.56 7.07 -3.40
CA GLU A 225 16.30 8.23 -2.93
C GLU A 225 16.24 8.37 -1.40
N LEU A 226 15.05 8.25 -0.79
CA LEU A 226 14.92 8.30 0.68
C LEU A 226 15.69 7.17 1.39
N ILE A 227 15.66 5.96 0.83
CA ILE A 227 16.41 4.81 1.39
C ILE A 227 17.90 5.10 1.41
N VAL A 228 18.43 5.68 0.32
CA VAL A 228 19.85 6.06 0.21
C VAL A 228 20.18 7.19 1.17
N ASP A 229 19.39 8.27 1.17
CA ASP A 229 19.65 9.47 1.97
C ASP A 229 19.64 9.20 3.48
N ARG A 230 18.79 8.27 3.93
CA ARG A 230 18.69 7.89 5.34
C ARG A 230 19.52 6.67 5.72
N GLY A 231 20.23 6.06 4.77
CA GLY A 231 21.02 4.85 5.00
C GLY A 231 20.16 3.67 5.50
N LEU A 232 18.89 3.58 5.06
CA LEU A 232 17.98 2.51 5.49
C LEU A 232 18.44 1.16 4.93
N TYR A 233 18.31 0.10 5.73
CA TYR A 233 18.59 -1.30 5.35
C TYR A 233 20.07 -1.62 5.07
N HIS A 234 20.98 -0.70 5.26
CA HIS A 234 22.39 -1.04 5.29
C HIS A 234 22.68 -1.80 6.59
N GLN A 235 23.36 -2.95 6.48
CA GLN A 235 23.86 -3.62 7.69
C GLN A 235 24.97 -2.74 8.30
N PRO A 236 25.02 -2.59 9.65
CA PRO A 236 26.12 -1.92 10.31
C PRO A 236 27.45 -2.66 10.13
#